data_67dd00df240d8be8cab43cf471c22aa5
#
_entry.id   67dd00df240d8be8cab43cf471c22aa5
#
_cell.length_a   1.000
_cell.length_b   1.000
_cell.length_c   1.000
_cell.angle_alpha   90.00
_cell.angle_beta   90.00
_cell.angle_gamma   90.00
#
_symmetry.space_group_name_H-M   'P 1'
#
loop_
_entity.id
_entity.type
_entity.pdbx_description
1 polymer ?
#
loop_
_entity_poly.entity_id
_entity_poly.type
_entity_poly.pdbx_seq_one_letter_code
_entity_poly.pdbx_strand_id
1 'polypeptide(L)'
;MNKEEFIIELKKIKIELDDAKLANLDKYYNILTEENKKYNLTRIISKEDVYLKHFYDSLTINKIENINNQSICDLGSGAGFPGLVLAICFPNTTITLIEANSKKCYFLNLVKSQLQLNNVTIINTRSEDYAKNNREVYDIVTARAVAPLKHLLEYGVPLVKVNGKFIAMKANVEEEEKNIDNYLEKLNIKEEKKLIFKLPIEGSLRTLIKYLKIKETNKKYPRRYNEI
;
A
#
# COMPACT_ATOMS: atom_id res chain seq x y z
N MET A 1 2.25 16.46 -11.70
CA MET A 1 2.40 15.51 -12.84
C MET A 1 1.11 15.54 -13.63
N ASN A 2 1.18 15.96 -14.89
CA ASN A 2 0.03 15.89 -15.78
C ASN A 2 -0.16 14.44 -16.31
N LYS A 3 -1.23 14.20 -17.09
CA LYS A 3 -1.58 12.84 -17.56
C LYS A 3 -0.55 12.26 -18.54
N GLU A 4 0.03 13.09 -19.39
CA GLU A 4 1.05 12.65 -20.36
C GLU A 4 2.34 12.25 -19.65
N GLU A 5 2.81 13.09 -18.73
CA GLU A 5 3.96 12.80 -17.87
C GLU A 5 3.74 11.52 -17.07
N PHE A 6 2.53 11.32 -16.53
CA PHE A 6 2.16 10.12 -15.78
C PHE A 6 2.32 8.86 -16.63
N ILE A 7 1.81 8.86 -17.86
CA ILE A 7 1.94 7.72 -18.77
C ILE A 7 3.41 7.47 -19.12
N ILE A 8 4.19 8.51 -19.37
CA ILE A 8 5.63 8.38 -19.67
C ILE A 8 6.38 7.77 -18.48
N GLU A 9 6.14 8.26 -17.28
CA GLU A 9 6.80 7.76 -16.07
C GLU A 9 6.38 6.33 -15.72
N LEU A 10 5.12 5.94 -15.98
CA LEU A 10 4.66 4.56 -15.80
C LEU A 10 5.37 3.57 -16.74
N LYS A 11 5.61 3.95 -17.99
CA LYS A 11 6.36 3.10 -18.94
C LYS A 11 7.77 2.80 -18.44
N LYS A 12 8.44 3.75 -17.77
CA LYS A 12 9.77 3.54 -17.17
C LYS A 12 9.76 2.48 -16.07
N ILE A 13 8.63 2.25 -15.43
CA ILE A 13 8.45 1.22 -14.41
C ILE A 13 7.65 0.02 -14.93
N LYS A 14 7.60 -0.14 -16.27
CA LYS A 14 6.96 -1.27 -16.95
C LYS A 14 5.46 -1.41 -16.67
N ILE A 15 4.76 -0.30 -16.56
CA ILE A 15 3.30 -0.27 -16.43
C ILE A 15 2.72 0.42 -17.66
N GLU A 16 1.79 -0.25 -18.31
CA GLU A 16 0.99 0.29 -19.40
C GLU A 16 -0.49 0.26 -19.00
N LEU A 17 -1.14 1.40 -19.15
CA LEU A 17 -2.56 1.56 -18.83
C LEU A 17 -3.34 1.83 -20.10
N ASP A 18 -4.44 1.10 -20.27
CA ASP A 18 -5.44 1.40 -21.29
C ASP A 18 -6.31 2.60 -20.90
N ASP A 19 -7.11 3.09 -21.84
CA ASP A 19 -7.98 4.25 -21.63
C ASP A 19 -9.01 4.02 -20.53
N ALA A 20 -9.48 2.79 -20.33
CA ALA A 20 -10.44 2.46 -19.28
C ALA A 20 -9.84 2.63 -17.87
N LYS A 21 -8.60 2.16 -17.66
CA LYS A 21 -7.88 2.34 -16.39
C LYS A 21 -7.57 3.81 -16.12
N LEU A 22 -7.16 4.56 -17.16
CA LEU A 22 -6.92 6.00 -17.05
C LEU A 22 -8.21 6.75 -16.73
N ALA A 23 -9.35 6.40 -17.33
CA ALA A 23 -10.65 6.96 -17.00
C ALA A 23 -11.08 6.64 -15.56
N ASN A 24 -10.80 5.43 -15.08
CA ASN A 24 -11.07 5.04 -13.69
C ASN A 24 -10.21 5.85 -12.69
N LEU A 25 -8.95 6.13 -12.99
CA LEU A 25 -8.11 7.00 -12.15
C LEU A 25 -8.65 8.43 -12.12
N ASP A 26 -9.06 8.99 -13.28
CA ASP A 26 -9.70 10.31 -13.35
C ASP A 26 -11.01 10.35 -12.51
N LYS A 27 -11.83 9.31 -12.62
CA LYS A 27 -13.06 9.19 -11.83
C LYS A 27 -12.77 9.08 -10.34
N TYR A 28 -11.75 8.29 -9.96
CA TYR A 28 -11.29 8.20 -8.57
C TYR A 28 -10.83 9.55 -8.03
N TYR A 29 -10.07 10.32 -8.82
CA TYR A 29 -9.67 11.68 -8.44
C TYR A 29 -10.88 12.57 -8.15
N ASN A 30 -11.91 12.55 -9.02
CA ASN A 30 -13.11 13.36 -8.85
C ASN A 30 -13.87 12.98 -7.56
N ILE A 31 -14.05 11.68 -7.30
CA ILE A 31 -14.68 11.19 -6.07
C ILE A 31 -13.87 11.60 -4.84
N LEU A 32 -12.54 11.45 -4.90
CA LEU A 32 -11.64 11.83 -3.80
C LEU A 32 -11.77 13.31 -3.45
N THR A 33 -11.73 14.20 -4.45
CA THR A 33 -11.79 15.65 -4.22
C THR A 33 -13.15 16.11 -3.72
N GLU A 34 -14.23 15.48 -4.18
CA GLU A 34 -15.60 15.76 -3.70
C GLU A 34 -15.77 15.31 -2.24
N GLU A 35 -15.46 14.06 -1.93
CA GLU A 35 -15.62 13.50 -0.59
C GLU A 35 -14.60 14.06 0.42
N ASN A 36 -13.45 14.52 -0.05
CA ASN A 36 -12.47 15.18 0.82
C ASN A 36 -13.00 16.44 1.50
N LYS A 37 -13.93 17.15 0.86
CA LYS A 37 -14.62 18.33 1.44
C LYS A 37 -15.42 17.95 2.69
N LYS A 38 -15.87 16.69 2.81
CA LYS A 38 -16.70 16.19 3.91
C LYS A 38 -15.87 15.49 5.00
N TYR A 39 -14.83 14.75 4.60
CA TYR A 39 -14.18 13.79 5.48
C TYR A 39 -12.69 14.04 5.75
N ASN A 40 -12.07 15.07 5.13
CA ASN A 40 -10.63 15.37 5.28
C ASN A 40 -9.75 14.13 5.05
N LEU A 41 -9.96 13.46 3.91
CA LEU A 41 -9.29 12.20 3.56
C LEU A 41 -7.80 12.37 3.29
N THR A 42 -7.43 13.51 2.67
CA THR A 42 -6.05 13.86 2.31
C THR A 42 -5.85 15.37 2.28
N ARG A 43 -4.60 15.81 2.48
CA ARG A 43 -4.20 17.22 2.28
C ARG A 43 -3.80 17.51 0.83
N ILE A 44 -3.63 16.49 0.01
CA ILE A 44 -3.21 16.60 -1.38
C ILE A 44 -4.46 16.57 -2.26
N ILE A 45 -4.79 17.70 -2.90
CA ILE A 45 -6.05 17.87 -3.63
C ILE A 45 -5.88 18.36 -5.07
N SER A 46 -4.72 18.97 -5.44
CA SER A 46 -4.49 19.34 -6.83
C SER A 46 -4.38 18.10 -7.70
N LYS A 47 -4.86 18.17 -8.94
CA LYS A 47 -4.86 17.01 -9.84
C LYS A 47 -3.44 16.50 -10.08
N GLU A 48 -2.53 17.42 -10.32
CA GLU A 48 -1.11 17.15 -10.58
C GLU A 48 -0.44 16.46 -9.39
N ASP A 49 -0.73 16.93 -8.17
CA ASP A 49 -0.18 16.32 -6.96
C ASP A 49 -0.79 14.95 -6.66
N VAL A 50 -2.10 14.76 -6.88
CA VAL A 50 -2.74 13.45 -6.70
C VAL A 50 -2.17 12.43 -7.67
N TYR A 51 -1.98 12.81 -8.95
CA TYR A 51 -1.36 11.95 -9.95
C TYR A 51 0.09 11.58 -9.59
N LEU A 52 0.87 12.52 -9.04
CA LEU A 52 2.26 12.26 -8.64
C LEU A 52 2.36 11.54 -7.29
N LYS A 53 1.80 12.15 -6.23
CA LYS A 53 2.05 11.77 -4.82
C LYS A 53 1.11 10.68 -4.33
N HIS A 54 0.02 10.42 -5.07
CA HIS A 54 -0.88 9.32 -4.74
C HIS A 54 -0.85 8.22 -5.79
N PHE A 55 -1.18 8.50 -7.06
CA PHE A 55 -1.28 7.45 -8.07
C PHE A 55 0.06 6.90 -8.48
N TYR A 56 0.98 7.74 -8.95
CA TYR A 56 2.31 7.29 -9.36
C TYR A 56 3.08 6.69 -8.18
N ASP A 57 3.10 7.37 -7.03
CA ASP A 57 3.76 6.89 -5.82
C ASP A 57 3.26 5.48 -5.42
N SER A 58 1.95 5.23 -5.49
CA SER A 58 1.36 3.90 -5.25
C SER A 58 1.86 2.84 -6.22
N LEU A 59 2.05 3.19 -7.49
CA LEU A 59 2.49 2.28 -8.54
C LEU A 59 4.01 2.03 -8.54
N THR A 60 4.77 2.82 -7.78
CA THR A 60 6.22 2.60 -7.64
C THR A 60 6.57 1.25 -7.03
N ILE A 61 5.64 0.58 -6.35
CA ILE A 61 5.81 -0.79 -5.86
C ILE A 61 6.28 -1.74 -6.97
N ASN A 62 5.90 -1.47 -8.23
CA ASN A 62 6.32 -2.24 -9.40
C ASN A 62 7.83 -2.12 -9.73
N LYS A 63 8.54 -1.15 -9.13
CA LYS A 63 10.02 -1.05 -9.21
C LYS A 63 10.73 -2.16 -8.42
N ILE A 64 10.06 -2.73 -7.43
CA ILE A 64 10.67 -3.68 -6.50
C ILE A 64 10.02 -5.08 -6.56
N GLU A 65 8.77 -5.14 -7.00
CA GLU A 65 8.00 -6.37 -7.19
C GLU A 65 7.10 -6.26 -8.41
N ASN A 66 7.07 -7.29 -9.24
CA ASN A 66 6.19 -7.34 -10.41
C ASN A 66 4.76 -7.70 -9.98
N ILE A 67 3.86 -6.72 -10.05
CA ILE A 67 2.47 -6.90 -9.68
C ILE A 67 1.68 -7.45 -10.88
N ASN A 68 0.96 -8.56 -10.66
CA ASN A 68 0.18 -9.21 -11.72
C ASN A 68 -1.11 -9.85 -11.21
N ASN A 69 -1.03 -10.99 -10.48
CA ASN A 69 -2.19 -11.80 -10.06
C ASN A 69 -2.16 -12.19 -8.58
N GLN A 70 -1.36 -11.50 -7.78
CA GLN A 70 -1.19 -11.80 -6.37
C GLN A 70 -2.43 -11.41 -5.54
N SER A 71 -2.57 -12.08 -4.38
CA SER A 71 -3.39 -11.61 -3.26
C SER A 71 -2.60 -10.57 -2.46
N ILE A 72 -3.11 -9.34 -2.40
CA ILE A 72 -2.42 -8.19 -1.78
C ILE A 72 -3.27 -7.63 -0.64
N CYS A 73 -2.65 -7.39 0.51
CA CYS A 73 -3.26 -6.68 1.62
C CYS A 73 -2.59 -5.31 1.80
N ASP A 74 -3.39 -4.25 1.85
CA ASP A 74 -2.96 -2.89 2.12
C ASP A 74 -3.36 -2.50 3.55
N LEU A 75 -2.38 -2.26 4.42
CA LEU A 75 -2.57 -1.95 5.83
C LEU A 75 -2.72 -0.44 6.06
N GLY A 76 -3.82 -0.05 6.69
CA GLY A 76 -4.12 1.35 6.96
C GLY A 76 -4.33 2.12 5.66
N SER A 77 -5.16 1.59 4.78
CA SER A 77 -5.33 2.06 3.40
C SER A 77 -5.70 3.55 3.27
N GLY A 78 -6.22 4.15 4.33
CA GLY A 78 -6.58 5.56 4.34
C GLY A 78 -7.60 5.92 3.28
N ALA A 79 -7.21 6.81 2.38
CA ALA A 79 -8.00 7.14 1.20
C ALA A 79 -7.78 6.15 0.03
N GLY A 80 -7.27 4.92 0.29
CA GLY A 80 -7.11 3.85 -0.69
C GLY A 80 -5.75 3.79 -1.37
N PHE A 81 -4.69 4.26 -0.72
CA PHE A 81 -3.34 4.30 -1.27
C PHE A 81 -2.36 3.40 -0.51
N PRO A 82 -1.74 2.38 -1.14
CA PRO A 82 -1.73 2.13 -2.58
C PRO A 82 -2.89 1.25 -3.10
N GLY A 83 -3.69 0.62 -2.25
CA GLY A 83 -4.53 -0.51 -2.60
C GLY A 83 -5.56 -0.29 -3.71
N LEU A 84 -6.34 0.81 -3.70
CA LEU A 84 -7.30 1.09 -4.78
C LEU A 84 -6.63 1.38 -6.12
N VAL A 85 -5.48 2.06 -6.09
CA VAL A 85 -4.71 2.32 -7.31
C VAL A 85 -4.20 1.02 -7.92
N LEU A 86 -3.70 0.10 -7.07
CA LEU A 86 -3.28 -1.23 -7.52
C LEU A 86 -4.46 -2.02 -8.09
N ALA A 87 -5.63 -1.96 -7.45
CA ALA A 87 -6.83 -2.64 -7.94
C ALA A 87 -7.29 -2.17 -9.32
N ILE A 88 -7.20 -0.86 -9.58
CA ILE A 88 -7.55 -0.25 -10.87
C ILE A 88 -6.53 -0.65 -11.95
N CYS A 89 -5.25 -0.56 -11.64
CA CYS A 89 -4.19 -0.77 -12.62
C CYS A 89 -3.90 -2.27 -12.89
N PHE A 90 -4.11 -3.14 -11.91
CA PHE A 90 -3.86 -4.57 -11.97
C PHE A 90 -5.13 -5.39 -11.64
N PRO A 91 -6.11 -5.46 -12.54
CA PRO A 91 -7.42 -6.05 -12.25
C PRO A 91 -7.39 -7.56 -11.95
N ASN A 92 -6.29 -8.25 -12.28
CA ASN A 92 -6.12 -9.67 -11.97
C ASN A 92 -5.64 -9.91 -10.53
N THR A 93 -5.28 -8.87 -9.78
CA THR A 93 -4.95 -8.98 -8.35
C THR A 93 -6.22 -9.05 -7.51
N THR A 94 -6.16 -9.69 -6.35
CA THR A 94 -7.18 -9.56 -5.31
C THR A 94 -6.64 -8.65 -4.22
N ILE A 95 -7.34 -7.55 -3.93
CA ILE A 95 -6.90 -6.51 -3.00
C ILE A 95 -7.78 -6.51 -1.75
N THR A 96 -7.18 -6.65 -0.59
CA THR A 96 -7.85 -6.43 0.71
C THR A 96 -7.34 -5.13 1.33
N LEU A 97 -8.25 -4.22 1.63
CA LEU A 97 -7.97 -2.94 2.27
C LEU A 97 -8.36 -3.01 3.74
N ILE A 98 -7.40 -2.82 4.65
CA ILE A 98 -7.65 -2.77 6.09
C ILE A 98 -7.57 -1.32 6.53
N GLU A 99 -8.66 -0.83 7.10
CA GLU A 99 -8.77 0.55 7.58
C GLU A 99 -9.62 0.58 8.87
N ALA A 100 -9.10 1.23 9.91
CA ALA A 100 -9.78 1.30 11.20
C ALA A 100 -10.86 2.40 11.27
N ASN A 101 -10.72 3.45 10.46
CA ASN A 101 -11.63 4.58 10.45
C ASN A 101 -12.87 4.30 9.57
N SER A 102 -14.05 4.23 10.17
CA SER A 102 -15.30 3.92 9.46
C SER A 102 -15.67 4.94 8.38
N LYS A 103 -15.33 6.23 8.55
CA LYS A 103 -15.56 7.26 7.52
C LYS A 103 -14.69 7.01 6.29
N LYS A 104 -13.44 6.60 6.50
CA LYS A 104 -12.56 6.21 5.39
C LYS A 104 -13.03 4.91 4.73
N CYS A 105 -13.50 3.93 5.50
CA CYS A 105 -14.11 2.71 4.94
C CYS A 105 -15.36 3.00 4.11
N TYR A 106 -16.19 3.94 4.54
CA TYR A 106 -17.32 4.43 3.72
C TYR A 106 -16.82 4.96 2.38
N PHE A 107 -15.82 5.84 2.40
CA PHE A 107 -15.23 6.39 1.17
C PHE A 107 -14.64 5.27 0.27
N LEU A 108 -13.90 4.32 0.83
CA LEU A 108 -13.36 3.18 0.07
C LEU A 108 -14.47 2.37 -0.61
N ASN A 109 -15.57 2.10 0.09
CA ASN A 109 -16.74 1.41 -0.46
C ASN A 109 -17.42 2.22 -1.56
N LEU A 110 -17.51 3.54 -1.42
CA LEU A 110 -18.04 4.43 -2.45
C LEU A 110 -17.21 4.34 -3.75
N VAL A 111 -15.88 4.45 -3.64
CA VAL A 111 -14.98 4.32 -4.81
C VAL A 111 -15.10 2.92 -5.42
N LYS A 112 -15.04 1.86 -4.59
CA LYS A 112 -15.23 0.47 -5.05
C LYS A 112 -16.50 0.31 -5.87
N SER A 113 -17.62 0.80 -5.34
CA SER A 113 -18.94 0.69 -6.00
C SER A 113 -19.01 1.48 -7.30
N GLN A 114 -18.57 2.75 -7.27
CA GLN A 114 -18.65 3.62 -8.45
C GLN A 114 -17.71 3.19 -9.58
N LEU A 115 -16.57 2.58 -9.27
CA LEU A 115 -15.61 2.07 -10.24
C LEU A 115 -15.82 0.57 -10.54
N GLN A 116 -16.78 -0.08 -9.90
CA GLN A 116 -17.11 -1.51 -10.07
C GLN A 116 -15.86 -2.41 -9.84
N LEU A 117 -15.07 -2.12 -8.80
CA LEU A 117 -13.86 -2.88 -8.48
C LEU A 117 -14.23 -4.21 -7.78
N ASN A 118 -14.50 -5.24 -8.57
CA ASN A 118 -14.89 -6.57 -8.06
C ASN A 118 -13.73 -7.31 -7.38
N ASN A 119 -12.50 -6.89 -7.63
CA ASN A 119 -11.27 -7.44 -7.06
C ASN A 119 -10.87 -6.81 -5.71
N VAL A 120 -11.73 -5.98 -5.09
CA VAL A 120 -11.46 -5.29 -3.84
C VAL A 120 -12.35 -5.78 -2.70
N THR A 121 -11.76 -6.06 -1.55
CA THR A 121 -12.45 -6.29 -0.27
C THR A 121 -12.01 -5.24 0.74
N ILE A 122 -12.97 -4.66 1.49
CA ILE A 122 -12.69 -3.63 2.49
C ILE A 122 -13.07 -4.19 3.87
N ILE A 123 -12.13 -4.11 4.81
CA ILE A 123 -12.30 -4.61 6.18
C ILE A 123 -12.13 -3.45 7.16
N ASN A 124 -13.19 -3.10 7.85
CA ASN A 124 -13.17 -2.04 8.87
C ASN A 124 -12.71 -2.60 10.22
N THR A 125 -11.39 -2.60 10.45
CA THR A 125 -10.78 -3.09 11.69
C THR A 125 -9.38 -2.52 11.88
N ARG A 126 -8.82 -2.70 13.07
CA ARG A 126 -7.39 -2.46 13.33
C ARG A 126 -6.53 -3.54 12.68
N SER A 127 -5.36 -3.17 12.14
CA SER A 127 -4.45 -4.11 11.48
C SER A 127 -3.98 -5.21 12.42
N GLU A 128 -3.65 -4.88 13.66
CA GLU A 128 -3.24 -5.82 14.68
C GLU A 128 -4.33 -6.84 15.06
N ASP A 129 -5.59 -6.42 15.07
CA ASP A 129 -6.71 -7.33 15.40
C ASP A 129 -7.03 -8.25 14.22
N TYR A 130 -6.94 -7.73 12.99
CA TYR A 130 -7.10 -8.53 11.80
C TYR A 130 -6.01 -9.61 11.69
N ALA A 131 -4.76 -9.25 11.95
CA ALA A 131 -3.61 -10.14 11.85
C ALA A 131 -3.61 -11.30 12.86
N LYS A 132 -4.30 -11.16 13.99
CA LYS A 132 -4.45 -12.26 14.96
C LYS A 132 -5.20 -13.46 14.38
N ASN A 133 -6.21 -13.19 13.53
CA ASN A 133 -7.15 -14.21 13.06
C ASN A 133 -6.96 -14.58 11.57
N ASN A 134 -6.14 -13.82 10.82
CA ASN A 134 -5.95 -13.99 9.38
C ASN A 134 -4.46 -14.15 9.04
N ARG A 135 -3.88 -15.27 9.47
CA ARG A 135 -2.45 -15.51 9.32
C ARG A 135 -2.13 -16.16 7.98
N GLU A 136 -1.02 -15.69 7.36
CA GLU A 136 -0.44 -16.33 6.17
C GLU A 136 -1.40 -16.47 4.98
N VAL A 137 -2.18 -15.42 4.75
CA VAL A 137 -3.25 -15.39 3.74
C VAL A 137 -2.80 -14.73 2.43
N TYR A 138 -1.88 -13.75 2.51
CA TYR A 138 -1.54 -12.90 1.37
C TYR A 138 -0.17 -13.20 0.78
N ASP A 139 -0.07 -13.10 -0.54
CA ASP A 139 1.20 -13.18 -1.27
C ASP A 139 2.05 -11.94 -1.00
N ILE A 140 1.39 -10.77 -0.93
CA ILE A 140 2.02 -9.49 -0.62
C ILE A 140 1.20 -8.76 0.45
N VAL A 141 1.88 -8.21 1.45
CA VAL A 141 1.31 -7.21 2.35
C VAL A 141 2.09 -5.93 2.18
N THR A 142 1.41 -4.82 2.04
CA THR A 142 2.03 -3.50 1.88
C THR A 142 1.42 -2.50 2.86
N ALA A 143 2.20 -1.46 3.18
CA ALA A 143 1.74 -0.33 3.96
C ALA A 143 2.46 0.94 3.51
N ARG A 144 1.72 2.06 3.44
CA ARG A 144 2.26 3.36 3.08
C ARG A 144 2.01 4.39 4.17
N ALA A 145 3.08 4.92 4.78
CA ALA A 145 3.07 6.06 5.72
C ALA A 145 2.09 5.95 6.92
N VAL A 146 1.84 4.74 7.43
CA VAL A 146 0.82 4.50 8.48
C VAL A 146 1.41 4.57 9.89
N ALA A 147 2.60 4.00 10.10
CA ALA A 147 3.23 3.85 11.42
C ALA A 147 4.77 3.68 11.28
N PRO A 148 5.52 3.71 12.38
CA PRO A 148 6.93 3.33 12.37
C PRO A 148 7.14 1.92 11.80
N LEU A 149 8.31 1.68 11.18
CA LEU A 149 8.61 0.44 10.46
C LEU A 149 8.41 -0.82 11.32
N LYS A 150 8.85 -0.81 12.57
CA LYS A 150 8.67 -1.95 13.50
C LYS A 150 7.21 -2.33 13.68
N HIS A 151 6.32 -1.34 13.84
CA HIS A 151 4.88 -1.57 13.97
C HIS A 151 4.29 -2.15 12.68
N LEU A 152 4.68 -1.59 11.53
CA LEU A 152 4.22 -2.09 10.22
C LEU A 152 4.62 -3.55 10.00
N LEU A 153 5.86 -3.91 10.34
CA LEU A 153 6.34 -5.28 10.23
C LEU A 153 5.57 -6.21 11.17
N GLU A 154 5.36 -5.81 12.40
CA GLU A 154 4.67 -6.66 13.38
C GLU A 154 3.19 -6.88 13.03
N TYR A 155 2.52 -5.88 12.45
CA TYR A 155 1.14 -6.01 12.01
C TYR A 155 0.98 -6.73 10.67
N GLY A 156 1.93 -6.54 9.77
CA GLY A 156 1.82 -7.04 8.41
C GLY A 156 2.43 -8.43 8.20
N VAL A 157 3.58 -8.71 8.79
CA VAL A 157 4.29 -9.99 8.55
C VAL A 157 3.47 -11.23 8.91
N PRO A 158 2.68 -11.25 10.02
CA PRO A 158 1.81 -12.38 10.31
C PRO A 158 0.81 -12.71 9.19
N LEU A 159 0.37 -11.70 8.42
CA LEU A 159 -0.58 -11.85 7.32
C LEU A 159 0.06 -12.44 6.05
N VAL A 160 1.39 -12.28 5.89
CA VAL A 160 2.13 -12.73 4.72
C VAL A 160 2.28 -14.25 4.74
N LYS A 161 2.04 -14.93 3.62
CA LYS A 161 2.36 -16.35 3.43
C LYS A 161 3.86 -16.62 3.60
N VAL A 162 4.25 -17.81 3.98
CA VAL A 162 5.66 -18.24 3.88
C VAL A 162 6.08 -18.16 2.41
N ASN A 163 7.26 -17.62 2.13
CA ASN A 163 7.76 -17.20 0.82
C ASN A 163 7.03 -16.01 0.17
N GLY A 164 6.02 -15.45 0.84
CA GLY A 164 5.41 -14.17 0.46
C GLY A 164 6.25 -12.98 0.90
N LYS A 165 5.75 -11.77 0.64
CA LYS A 165 6.54 -10.54 0.79
C LYS A 165 5.79 -9.48 1.57
N PHE A 166 6.52 -8.80 2.46
CA PHE A 166 6.06 -7.54 3.03
C PHE A 166 6.79 -6.39 2.32
N ILE A 167 6.06 -5.40 1.83
CA ILE A 167 6.63 -4.23 1.13
C ILE A 167 6.27 -2.96 1.87
N ALA A 168 7.26 -2.34 2.51
CA ALA A 168 7.12 -1.05 3.15
C ALA A 168 7.35 0.08 2.14
N MET A 169 6.40 1.04 2.09
CA MET A 169 6.48 2.24 1.27
C MET A 169 6.68 3.45 2.20
N LYS A 170 7.88 4.00 2.25
CA LYS A 170 8.28 5.06 3.18
C LYS A 170 8.93 6.24 2.45
N ALA A 171 9.05 7.37 3.12
CA ALA A 171 9.86 8.49 2.64
C ALA A 171 11.33 8.28 3.07
N ASN A 172 11.64 8.51 4.33
CA ASN A 172 12.94 8.23 4.94
C ASN A 172 12.79 7.16 6.03
N VAL A 173 13.74 6.26 6.15
CA VAL A 173 13.74 5.15 7.11
C VAL A 173 15.02 5.04 7.93
N GLU A 174 16.01 5.90 7.71
CA GLU A 174 17.34 5.78 8.33
C GLU A 174 17.29 5.61 9.85
N GLU A 175 16.46 6.38 10.53
CA GLU A 175 16.29 6.26 11.98
C GLU A 175 15.46 5.04 12.38
N GLU A 176 14.48 4.65 11.54
CA GLU A 176 13.58 3.52 11.82
C GLU A 176 14.29 2.16 11.65
N GLU A 177 15.35 2.11 10.86
CA GLU A 177 16.15 0.90 10.60
C GLU A 177 17.23 0.64 11.67
N LYS A 178 17.51 1.59 12.53
CA LYS A 178 18.48 1.37 13.60
C LYS A 178 18.06 0.19 14.48
N ASN A 179 18.96 -0.82 14.59
CA ASN A 179 18.73 -2.04 15.36
C ASN A 179 17.54 -2.90 14.88
N ILE A 180 17.23 -2.90 13.57
CA ILE A 180 16.10 -3.66 13.03
C ILE A 180 16.42 -5.15 12.86
N ASP A 181 17.68 -5.54 12.66
CA ASP A 181 18.09 -6.91 12.27
C ASP A 181 17.58 -7.98 13.25
N ASN A 182 17.82 -7.79 14.54
CA ASN A 182 17.29 -8.69 15.59
C ASN A 182 15.75 -8.78 15.56
N TYR A 183 15.10 -7.73 15.08
CA TYR A 183 13.64 -7.69 14.94
C TYR A 183 13.17 -8.47 13.72
N LEU A 184 13.88 -8.38 12.61
CA LEU A 184 13.61 -9.17 11.41
C LEU A 184 13.73 -10.67 11.69
N GLU A 185 14.76 -11.09 12.43
CA GLU A 185 14.94 -12.48 12.85
C GLU A 185 13.75 -12.98 13.70
N LYS A 186 13.28 -12.18 14.67
CA LYS A 186 12.14 -12.52 15.53
C LYS A 186 10.83 -12.70 14.76
N LEU A 187 10.67 -12.01 13.63
CA LEU A 187 9.50 -12.11 12.75
C LEU A 187 9.67 -13.17 11.64
N ASN A 188 10.84 -13.83 11.56
CA ASN A 188 11.19 -14.79 10.51
C ASN A 188 11.13 -14.20 9.09
N ILE A 189 11.65 -12.99 8.94
CA ILE A 189 11.80 -12.30 7.65
C ILE A 189 13.24 -11.88 7.42
N LYS A 190 13.58 -11.65 6.15
CA LYS A 190 14.85 -11.01 5.76
C LYS A 190 14.60 -9.90 4.75
N GLU A 191 15.42 -8.86 4.77
CA GLU A 191 15.43 -7.90 3.68
C GLU A 191 15.91 -8.59 2.41
N GLU A 192 15.09 -8.52 1.35
CA GLU A 192 15.41 -9.08 0.04
C GLU A 192 15.89 -7.99 -0.91
N LYS A 193 15.28 -6.81 -0.84
CA LYS A 193 15.65 -5.68 -1.69
C LYS A 193 15.21 -4.37 -1.05
N LYS A 194 16.07 -3.37 -1.16
CA LYS A 194 15.79 -1.98 -0.81
C LYS A 194 16.07 -1.07 -2.00
N LEU A 195 15.18 -0.13 -2.24
CA LEU A 195 15.30 0.83 -3.31
C LEU A 195 15.00 2.24 -2.79
N ILE A 196 15.99 3.11 -2.88
CA ILE A 196 15.86 4.53 -2.56
C ILE A 196 15.86 5.31 -3.87
N PHE A 197 14.88 6.17 -4.06
CA PHE A 197 14.73 6.96 -5.28
C PHE A 197 13.98 8.27 -4.99
N LYS A 198 14.03 9.19 -5.96
CA LYS A 198 13.27 10.43 -5.91
C LYS A 198 12.03 10.32 -6.80
N LEU A 199 10.91 10.84 -6.34
CA LEU A 199 9.75 11.01 -7.22
C LEU A 199 10.13 11.96 -8.36
N PRO A 200 9.65 11.71 -9.59
CA PRO A 200 9.89 12.60 -10.70
C PRO A 200 9.28 13.98 -10.41
N ILE A 201 9.77 15.02 -11.13
CA ILE A 201 9.29 16.41 -11.06
C ILE A 201 9.67 17.12 -9.75
N GLU A 202 9.15 16.66 -8.58
CA GLU A 202 9.37 17.36 -7.31
C GLU A 202 10.58 16.86 -6.52
N GLY A 203 11.11 15.68 -6.82
CA GLY A 203 12.33 15.14 -6.23
C GLY A 203 12.22 14.65 -4.78
N SER A 204 11.03 14.50 -4.22
CA SER A 204 10.87 13.96 -2.87
C SER A 204 11.34 12.52 -2.77
N LEU A 205 12.07 12.24 -1.67
CA LEU A 205 12.67 10.93 -1.41
C LEU A 205 11.60 9.87 -1.15
N ARG A 206 11.82 8.67 -1.70
CA ARG A 206 11.04 7.46 -1.41
C ARG A 206 11.96 6.29 -1.17
N THR A 207 11.55 5.46 -0.23
CA THR A 207 12.19 4.18 0.08
C THR A 207 11.17 3.06 0.00
N LEU A 208 11.46 2.08 -0.83
CA LEU A 208 10.74 0.81 -0.87
C LEU A 208 11.63 -0.26 -0.26
N ILE A 209 11.11 -1.00 0.71
CA ILE A 209 11.82 -2.12 1.31
C ILE A 209 10.98 -3.37 1.16
N LYS A 210 11.56 -4.38 0.52
CA LYS A 210 10.93 -5.69 0.33
C LYS A 210 11.56 -6.71 1.28
N TYR A 211 10.73 -7.28 2.14
CA TYR A 211 11.10 -8.35 3.06
C TYR A 211 10.50 -9.66 2.60
N LEU A 212 11.30 -10.71 2.52
CA LEU A 212 10.86 -12.07 2.26
C LEU A 212 10.53 -12.78 3.57
N LYS A 213 9.36 -13.39 3.67
CA LYS A 213 9.01 -14.24 4.82
C LYS A 213 9.61 -15.64 4.66
N ILE A 214 10.43 -16.05 5.63
CA ILE A 214 11.20 -17.30 5.57
C ILE A 214 10.45 -18.47 6.25
N LYS A 215 9.77 -18.16 7.36
CA LYS A 215 9.03 -19.13 8.18
C LYS A 215 7.77 -18.49 8.75
N GLU A 216 6.90 -19.32 9.33
CA GLU A 216 5.75 -18.86 10.08
C GLU A 216 6.13 -17.89 11.20
N THR A 217 5.36 -16.82 11.35
CA THR A 217 5.56 -15.84 12.42
C THR A 217 5.02 -16.41 13.74
N ASN A 218 5.78 -16.27 14.82
CA ASN A 218 5.37 -16.75 16.13
C ASN A 218 3.99 -16.17 16.53
N LYS A 219 3.13 -16.99 17.15
CA LYS A 219 1.75 -16.64 17.53
C LYS A 219 1.64 -15.48 18.52
N LYS A 220 2.73 -15.15 19.26
CA LYS A 220 2.78 -13.96 20.14
C LYS A 220 2.70 -12.64 19.37
N TYR A 221 2.97 -12.63 18.06
CA TYR A 221 2.85 -11.45 17.19
C TYR A 221 1.52 -11.47 16.42
N PRO A 222 0.86 -10.32 16.20
CA PRO A 222 1.29 -9.00 16.64
C PRO A 222 1.02 -8.77 18.13
N ARG A 223 1.90 -7.99 18.77
CA ARG A 223 1.71 -7.46 20.12
C ARG A 223 0.83 -6.19 20.09
N ARG A 224 0.52 -5.65 21.24
CA ARG A 224 -0.15 -4.36 21.35
C ARG A 224 0.80 -3.21 21.01
N TYR A 225 0.27 -2.09 20.57
CA TYR A 225 1.06 -0.92 20.14
C TYR A 225 2.14 -0.52 21.16
N ASN A 226 1.80 -0.47 22.45
CA ASN A 226 2.71 -0.04 23.53
C ASN A 226 3.77 -1.09 23.93
N GLU A 227 3.73 -2.28 23.32
CA GLU A 227 4.67 -3.39 23.60
C GLU A 227 5.71 -3.55 22.49
N ILE A 228 5.62 -2.75 21.42
CA ILE A 228 6.50 -2.71 20.27
C ILE A 228 7.54 -1.61 20.43
#